data_96ad4ac7bcce7818e12dceb3912055da
#
_entry.id   96ad4ac7bcce7818e12dceb3912055da
#
_cell.length_a   1.000
_cell.length_b   1.000
_cell.length_c   1.000
_cell.angle_alpha   90.00
_cell.angle_beta   90.00
_cell.angle_gamma   90.00
#
_symmetry.space_group_name_H-M   'P 1'
#
loop_
_entity.id
_entity.type
_entity.pdbx_description
1 polymer ?
#
loop_
_entity_poly.entity_id
_entity_poly.type
_entity_poly.pdbx_seq_one_letter_code
_entity_poly.pdbx_strand_id
1 'polypeptide(L)'
;SGKSNFIKGTGAGPKVGAMSSIVAGCGNGMYSSSFSFIGDGYENLLSGSNYSNIVGGKRNEIKSLNLDDSGYSSIVGGSGNEILLVQVLVLTLQVPLVVLLEQVLIMKL
;
A
#
# COMPACT_ATOMS: atom_id res chain seq x y z
N SER A 1 -8.89 4.71 -18.17
CA SER A 1 -8.36 5.34 -19.35
C SER A 1 -6.87 5.62 -19.20
N GLY A 2 -6.26 6.29 -20.14
CA GLY A 2 -4.83 6.56 -20.11
C GLY A 2 -4.00 5.46 -20.78
N LYS A 3 -2.68 5.57 -20.63
CA LYS A 3 -1.74 4.69 -21.33
C LYS A 3 -0.96 3.83 -20.34
N SER A 4 -0.91 2.55 -20.62
CA SER A 4 -0.13 1.59 -19.80
C SER A 4 -0.52 1.53 -18.32
N ASN A 5 -1.73 1.87 -17.99
CA ASN A 5 -2.25 1.68 -16.64
C ASN A 5 -2.67 0.22 -16.46
N PHE A 6 -2.48 -0.34 -15.26
CA PHE A 6 -2.86 -1.71 -15.03
C PHE A 6 -3.32 -1.96 -13.59
N ILE A 7 -4.24 -2.91 -13.47
CA ILE A 7 -4.68 -3.44 -12.17
C ILE A 7 -4.45 -4.94 -12.22
N LYS A 8 -3.62 -5.45 -11.33
CA LYS A 8 -3.23 -6.86 -11.33
C LYS A 8 -3.36 -7.46 -9.94
N GLY A 9 -4.04 -8.59 -9.87
CA GLY A 9 -4.07 -9.39 -8.67
C GLY A 9 -2.98 -10.46 -8.69
N THR A 10 -2.43 -10.79 -7.55
CA THR A 10 -1.42 -11.83 -7.40
C THR A 10 -1.90 -13.03 -6.61
N GLY A 11 -3.15 -13.03 -6.17
CA GLY A 11 -3.71 -14.11 -5.38
C GLY A 11 -4.75 -14.94 -6.15
N ALA A 12 -5.05 -16.12 -5.64
CA ALA A 12 -6.04 -17.04 -6.20
C ALA A 12 -7.48 -16.78 -5.71
N GLY A 13 -7.73 -15.66 -5.06
CA GLY A 13 -9.03 -15.35 -4.49
C GLY A 13 -9.84 -14.36 -5.34
N PRO A 14 -11.18 -14.42 -5.27
CA PRO A 14 -12.05 -13.54 -6.04
C PRO A 14 -12.04 -12.08 -5.59
N LYS A 15 -11.31 -11.75 -4.55
CA LYS A 15 -11.31 -10.40 -3.98
C LYS A 15 -10.09 -9.55 -4.35
N VAL A 16 -9.15 -10.10 -5.10
CA VAL A 16 -7.92 -9.39 -5.42
C VAL A 16 -8.19 -8.41 -6.56
N GLY A 17 -7.93 -7.15 -6.31
CA GLY A 17 -8.22 -6.08 -7.26
C GLY A 17 -9.70 -5.69 -7.34
N ALA A 18 -10.53 -6.22 -6.43
CA ALA A 18 -11.95 -5.94 -6.45
C ALA A 18 -12.23 -4.47 -6.16
N MET A 19 -13.14 -3.88 -6.93
CA MET A 19 -13.60 -2.51 -6.74
C MET A 19 -12.47 -1.47 -6.71
N SER A 20 -11.43 -1.71 -7.49
CA SER A 20 -10.31 -0.77 -7.60
C SER A 20 -10.31 -0.12 -8.97
N SER A 21 -9.84 1.12 -9.04
CA SER A 21 -9.87 1.84 -10.30
C SER A 21 -8.66 2.75 -10.50
N ILE A 22 -8.23 2.83 -11.75
CA ILE A 22 -7.30 3.84 -12.22
C ILE A 22 -8.05 4.66 -13.28
N VAL A 23 -8.26 5.94 -13.01
CA VAL A 23 -9.10 6.78 -13.87
C VAL A 23 -8.35 7.23 -15.10
N ALA A 24 -7.13 7.71 -14.95
CA ALA A 24 -6.39 8.28 -16.08
C ALA A 24 -4.87 8.18 -15.85
N GLY A 25 -4.11 8.89 -16.66
CA GLY A 25 -2.66 8.97 -16.50
C GLY A 25 -1.89 7.93 -17.29
N CYS A 26 -0.63 7.77 -16.95
CA CYS A 26 0.26 6.89 -17.69
C CYS A 26 1.15 6.07 -16.73
N GLY A 27 1.18 4.76 -16.96
CA GLY A 27 2.04 3.86 -16.21
C GLY A 27 1.65 3.66 -14.75
N ASN A 28 0.44 4.02 -14.37
CA ASN A 28 -0.02 3.82 -13.01
C ASN A 28 -0.38 2.36 -12.79
N GLY A 29 -0.08 1.83 -11.64
CA GLY A 29 -0.28 0.42 -11.36
C GLY A 29 -0.87 0.13 -10.00
N MET A 30 -1.66 -0.93 -9.95
CA MET A 30 -2.14 -1.52 -8.71
C MET A 30 -1.83 -3.01 -8.70
N TYR A 31 -1.17 -3.46 -7.66
CA TYR A 31 -0.92 -4.87 -7.42
C TYR A 31 -1.60 -5.32 -6.14
N SER A 32 -2.44 -6.33 -6.21
CA SER A 32 -3.06 -6.93 -5.04
C SER A 32 -3.69 -5.92 -4.07
N SER A 33 -4.23 -4.84 -4.60
CA SER A 33 -4.87 -3.78 -3.82
C SER A 33 -6.35 -3.75 -4.18
N SER A 34 -7.21 -3.88 -3.18
CA SER A 34 -8.65 -3.88 -3.35
C SER A 34 -9.27 -2.63 -2.75
N PHE A 35 -10.41 -2.22 -3.26
CA PHE A 35 -11.11 -1.01 -2.80
C PHE A 35 -10.19 0.21 -2.81
N SER A 36 -9.34 0.32 -3.83
CA SER A 36 -8.29 1.33 -3.89
C SER A 36 -8.39 2.13 -5.18
N PHE A 37 -7.77 3.28 -5.19
CA PHE A 37 -7.97 4.24 -6.27
C PHE A 37 -6.68 4.96 -6.64
N ILE A 38 -6.43 5.08 -7.95
CA ILE A 38 -5.46 6.03 -8.47
C ILE A 38 -6.22 6.97 -9.42
N GLY A 39 -6.22 8.26 -9.12
CA GLY A 39 -6.97 9.22 -9.92
C GLY A 39 -6.31 9.48 -11.25
N ASP A 40 -5.09 9.97 -11.23
CA ASP A 40 -4.36 10.37 -12.42
C ASP A 40 -2.85 10.36 -12.12
N GLY A 41 -2.07 10.78 -13.07
CA GLY A 41 -0.64 11.01 -12.88
C GLY A 41 0.24 10.07 -13.67
N TYR A 42 1.48 9.94 -13.21
CA TYR A 42 2.51 9.23 -13.94
C TYR A 42 3.28 8.28 -13.02
N GLU A 43 3.28 7.01 -13.37
CA GLU A 43 4.01 5.97 -12.66
C GLU A 43 3.72 5.90 -11.14
N ASN A 44 2.47 6.12 -10.75
CA ASN A 44 2.05 5.92 -9.36
C ASN A 44 1.73 4.45 -9.11
N LEU A 45 2.03 3.96 -7.92
CA LEU A 45 1.92 2.54 -7.61
C LEU A 45 1.23 2.28 -6.26
N LEU A 46 0.23 1.42 -6.28
CA LEU A 46 -0.35 0.81 -5.09
C LEU A 46 0.00 -0.68 -5.08
N SER A 47 0.64 -1.15 -4.04
CA SER A 47 1.06 -2.55 -3.93
C SER A 47 0.67 -3.15 -2.58
N GLY A 48 -0.20 -4.14 -2.61
CA GLY A 48 -0.64 -4.86 -1.42
C GLY A 48 -1.40 -4.02 -0.39
N SER A 49 -1.88 -2.84 -0.78
CA SER A 49 -2.48 -1.89 0.14
C SER A 49 -3.95 -1.68 -0.19
N ASN A 50 -4.83 -2.26 0.60
CA ASN A 50 -6.26 -2.14 0.42
C ASN A 50 -6.79 -0.81 0.99
N TYR A 51 -7.91 -0.34 0.46
CA TYR A 51 -8.56 0.89 0.89
C TYR A 51 -7.63 2.10 0.85
N SER A 52 -6.73 2.15 -0.14
CA SER A 52 -5.72 3.19 -0.23
C SER A 52 -5.88 3.99 -1.52
N ASN A 53 -5.46 5.23 -1.50
CA ASN A 53 -5.68 6.12 -2.63
C ASN A 53 -4.44 6.92 -2.98
N ILE A 54 -4.19 7.06 -4.27
CA ILE A 54 -3.28 8.07 -4.80
C ILE A 54 -4.10 8.95 -5.73
N VAL A 55 -4.30 10.20 -5.36
CA VAL A 55 -5.14 11.09 -6.16
C VAL A 55 -4.42 11.50 -7.43
N GLY A 56 -3.13 11.74 -7.37
CA GLY A 56 -2.36 12.09 -8.55
C GLY A 56 -0.88 12.28 -8.24
N GLY A 57 -0.19 12.92 -9.16
CA GLY A 57 1.23 13.21 -9.02
C GLY A 57 2.11 12.25 -9.82
N LYS A 58 3.37 12.16 -9.42
CA LYS A 58 4.35 11.38 -10.17
C LYS A 58 5.17 10.49 -9.27
N ARG A 59 5.24 9.20 -9.61
CA ARG A 59 6.06 8.21 -8.90
C ARG A 59 5.77 8.16 -7.40
N ASN A 60 4.54 8.30 -7.02
CA ASN A 60 4.12 8.10 -5.64
C ASN A 60 3.80 6.63 -5.42
N GLU A 61 4.16 6.11 -4.27
CA GLU A 61 4.01 4.70 -3.98
C GLU A 61 3.40 4.47 -2.61
N ILE A 62 2.41 3.61 -2.55
CA ILE A 62 1.90 3.05 -1.30
C ILE A 62 2.12 1.56 -1.36
N LYS A 63 2.92 1.04 -0.46
CA LYS A 63 3.29 -0.37 -0.42
C LYS A 63 3.03 -0.95 0.96
N SER A 64 2.36 -2.08 1.00
CA SER A 64 2.17 -2.83 2.23
C SER A 64 2.93 -4.13 2.16
N LEU A 65 3.72 -4.41 3.18
CA LEU A 65 4.39 -5.70 3.38
C LEU A 65 3.53 -6.65 4.19
N ASN A 66 2.33 -6.24 4.53
CA ASN A 66 1.44 -7.00 5.37
C ASN A 66 0.53 -7.90 4.54
N LEU A 67 0.38 -9.13 4.99
CA LEU A 67 -0.53 -10.11 4.36
C LEU A 67 -1.97 -9.91 4.79
N ASP A 68 -2.22 -9.12 5.82
CA ASP A 68 -3.55 -8.82 6.32
C ASP A 68 -4.01 -7.44 5.80
N ASP A 69 -5.27 -7.35 5.46
CA ASP A 69 -5.94 -6.25 4.79
C ASP A 69 -5.89 -4.90 5.52
N SER A 70 -4.74 -4.33 5.73
CA SER A 70 -4.65 -3.02 6.38
C SER A 70 -3.94 -2.01 5.50
N GLY A 71 -4.73 -1.24 4.82
CA GLY A 71 -4.23 -0.15 4.00
C GLY A 71 -4.58 1.21 4.59
N TYR A 72 -5.68 1.77 4.19
CA TYR A 72 -6.18 3.07 4.65
C TYR A 72 -5.14 4.18 4.57
N SER A 73 -4.44 4.27 3.45
CA SER A 73 -3.40 5.26 3.24
C SER A 73 -3.72 6.14 2.04
N SER A 74 -3.28 7.38 2.07
CA SER A 74 -3.56 8.28 0.97
C SER A 74 -2.37 9.17 0.64
N ILE A 75 -2.12 9.34 -0.65
CA ILE A 75 -1.22 10.34 -1.18
C ILE A 75 -2.07 11.23 -2.10
N VAL A 76 -2.18 12.50 -1.79
CA VAL A 76 -2.98 13.42 -2.59
C VAL A 76 -2.23 13.86 -3.83
N GLY A 77 -0.93 14.07 -3.74
CA GLY A 77 -0.15 14.48 -4.90
C GLY A 77 1.34 14.58 -4.57
N GLY A 78 2.05 15.24 -5.42
CA GLY A 78 3.48 15.41 -5.28
C GLY A 78 4.28 14.42 -6.10
N SER A 79 5.56 14.34 -5.82
CA SER A 79 6.47 13.48 -6.57
C SER A 79 7.37 12.68 -5.65
N GLY A 80 7.44 11.37 -5.90
CA GLY A 80 8.33 10.49 -5.17
C GLY A 80 7.95 10.25 -3.72
N ASN A 81 6.70 10.46 -3.33
CA ASN A 81 6.25 10.17 -1.98
C ASN A 81 6.06 8.67 -1.80
N GLU A 82 6.46 8.16 -0.67
CA GLU A 82 6.34 6.74 -0.37
C GLU A 82 5.72 6.52 1.00
N ILE A 83 4.71 5.67 1.06
CA ILE A 83 4.14 5.16 2.29
C ILE A 83 4.41 3.66 2.32
N LEU A 84 5.19 3.23 3.29
CA LEU A 84 5.48 1.82 3.52
C LEU A 84 4.76 1.36 4.77
N LEU A 85 3.79 0.48 4.59
CA LEU A 85 3.03 -0.11 5.68
C LEU A 85 3.72 -1.41 6.10
N VAL A 86 4.37 -1.36 7.25
CA VAL A 86 5.00 -2.52 7.86
C VAL A 86 4.23 -2.86 9.12
N GLN A 87 3.53 -3.97 9.11
CA GLN A 87 2.99 -4.48 10.34
C GLN A 87 4.05 -5.31 11.05
N VAL A 88 4.45 -4.85 12.21
CA VAL A 88 5.19 -5.69 13.12
C VAL A 88 4.21 -6.78 13.55
N LEU A 89 4.51 -8.00 13.17
CA LEU A 89 3.77 -9.15 13.64
C LEU A 89 4.00 -9.24 15.15
N VAL A 90 3.13 -8.60 15.90
CA VAL A 90 3.06 -8.86 17.32
C VAL A 90 2.48 -10.26 17.44
N LEU A 91 3.37 -11.24 17.43
CA LEU A 91 3.00 -12.55 17.91
C LEU A 91 2.52 -12.34 19.34
N THR A 92 1.27 -12.57 19.54
CA THR A 92 0.62 -12.58 20.85
C THR A 92 1.20 -13.67 21.76
N LEU A 93 2.47 -13.92 21.65
CA LEU A 93 3.11 -14.95 22.39
C LEU A 93 4.08 -14.31 23.32
N GLN A 94 3.55 -13.73 24.37
CA GLN A 94 4.37 -13.79 25.52
C GLN A 94 5.16 -12.57 25.89
N VAL A 95 5.21 -12.40 27.16
CA VAL A 95 6.02 -11.49 27.92
C VAL A 95 7.44 -11.24 27.36
N PRO A 96 8.20 -12.23 26.85
CA PRO A 96 9.51 -11.98 26.26
C PRO A 96 9.51 -11.05 25.04
N LEU A 97 8.45 -11.05 24.26
CA LEU A 97 8.39 -10.20 23.10
C LEU A 97 8.14 -8.73 23.47
N VAL A 98 7.34 -8.50 24.48
CA VAL A 98 7.09 -7.16 25.01
C VAL A 98 8.38 -6.58 25.59
N VAL A 99 9.15 -7.38 26.31
CA VAL A 99 10.44 -6.97 26.85
C VAL A 99 11.42 -6.62 25.72
N LEU A 100 11.44 -7.37 24.65
CA LEU A 100 12.29 -7.09 23.50
C LEU A 100 11.92 -5.77 22.82
N LEU A 101 10.65 -5.48 22.68
CA LEU A 101 10.18 -4.22 22.12
C LEU A 101 10.53 -3.03 23.02
N GLU A 102 10.42 -3.18 24.31
CA GLU A 102 10.83 -2.16 25.27
C GLU A 102 12.33 -1.89 25.19
N GLN A 103 13.14 -2.93 25.07
CA GLN A 103 14.59 -2.79 24.94
C GLN A 103 14.99 -2.08 23.64
N VAL A 104 14.33 -2.38 22.54
CA VAL A 104 14.58 -1.69 21.27
C VAL A 104 14.20 -0.21 21.38
N LEU A 105 13.12 0.11 22.05
CA LEU A 105 12.70 1.48 22.25
C LEU A 105 13.69 2.26 23.12
N ILE A 106 14.19 1.65 24.18
CA ILE A 106 15.20 2.23 25.07
C ILE A 106 16.50 2.49 24.30
N MET A 107 16.92 1.60 23.44
CA MET A 107 18.13 1.77 22.65
C MET A 107 18.07 2.93 21.66
N LYS A 108 16.88 3.38 21.29
CA LYS A 108 16.69 4.53 20.41
C LYS A 108 16.62 5.86 21.15
N LEU A 109 16.52 5.82 22.43
CA LEU A 109 16.52 7.02 23.27
C LEU A 109 17.94 7.37 23.70
#